data_8826ad64b7dad4a8272829ce9a4488f6
#
_entry.id   8826ad64b7dad4a8272829ce9a4488f6
#
_cell.length_a   1.000
_cell.length_b   1.000
_cell.length_c   1.000
_cell.angle_alpha   90.00
_cell.angle_beta   90.00
_cell.angle_gamma   90.00
#
_symmetry.space_group_name_H-M   'P 1'
#
loop_
_entity.id
_entity.type
_entity.pdbx_description
1 polymer ?
#
loop_
_entity_poly.entity_id
_entity_poly.type
_entity_poly.pdbx_seq_one_letter_code
_entity_poly.pdbx_strand_id
1 'polypeptide(L)'
;MVLALGNRMPVMAEEVVSEELKAADTLNLTVSYPSDIKCGEEVTFKLLATGGSGTYKYRIASLTDAQQNFVYDISYGSNSAYGDSDEFKFTFYASGTYYIRFGVMDMGSMPYQTKTTGLLEYPIVIDDPDYPSVEELVANVAGECEKSCSTDFDKAVWLHDWILDHADYDYTYSYCAAEGVLARGKGTCESYHRAYVMLLNKVGIPTGRIAGNGHVWTAAQLDGKWYQIDSTWDDMGASYKGTFYEHLYFGLNDDIMKLVHSDHTQPVAGYECNSLEENYFIKTGEIHQWSDLFAEKSRQKIAAGETSFTLPVNSDLPESVANVIYRLVAYELSSENWTNATLSASYDKQKLTCSVTVKTPENNGGDNGNSGGGGSNDGNNGGNTGGGSGSNDSNNGGNTGTDNENSGNTGTTLTGKQRFASLLYENALGRSAEQSELDYWAQELTNGRTGAEVAYGFLFSEEFQNHNYNNADYVEHLYLSLMGRASDTDGKAGWVKTLENGASRLYVFRQFINSEEFQQLCNTYEIQKGDVSLTEERDQNYNVTCFVARNYTQFLSRNYDTDGLNHWCEAINHHTQSMQEI
;
A
#
# COMPACT_ATOMS: atom_id res chain seq x y z
N MET A 1 -8.41 75.00 -31.79
CA MET A 1 -9.43 75.16 -30.79
C MET A 1 -9.84 73.77 -30.33
N VAL A 2 -9.13 73.24 -29.34
CA VAL A 2 -9.46 71.97 -28.67
C VAL A 2 -9.30 72.20 -27.17
N LEU A 3 -10.38 72.07 -26.48
CA LEU A 3 -10.47 72.20 -25.02
C LEU A 3 -9.85 70.99 -24.30
N ALA A 4 -8.94 71.26 -23.40
CA ALA A 4 -8.46 70.30 -22.43
C ALA A 4 -9.44 70.25 -21.25
N LEU A 5 -10.03 69.12 -20.96
CA LEU A 5 -10.77 68.82 -19.73
C LEU A 5 -9.86 68.07 -18.76
N GLY A 6 -9.49 68.77 -17.71
CA GLY A 6 -8.75 68.16 -16.58
C GLY A 6 -9.72 67.35 -15.70
N ASN A 7 -9.36 66.13 -15.46
CA ASN A 7 -10.03 65.27 -14.47
C ASN A 7 -9.38 65.54 -13.07
N ARG A 8 -10.13 66.12 -12.17
CA ARG A 8 -9.84 66.15 -10.75
C ARG A 8 -10.28 64.83 -10.13
N MET A 9 -9.39 64.14 -9.46
CA MET A 9 -9.74 63.06 -8.56
C MET A 9 -10.52 63.61 -7.35
N PRO A 10 -11.58 62.93 -6.91
CA PRO A 10 -12.25 63.30 -5.66
C PRO A 10 -11.41 62.81 -4.47
N VAL A 11 -11.18 63.69 -3.51
CA VAL A 11 -10.66 63.39 -2.17
C VAL A 11 -11.73 62.59 -1.47
N MET A 12 -11.40 61.35 -1.08
CA MET A 12 -12.27 60.53 -0.24
C MET A 12 -12.29 61.09 1.16
N ALA A 13 -13.47 61.46 1.62
CA ALA A 13 -13.72 61.78 3.00
C ALA A 13 -13.66 60.50 3.85
N GLU A 14 -12.95 60.53 4.95
CA GLU A 14 -13.01 59.50 5.98
C GLU A 14 -14.42 59.49 6.60
N GLU A 15 -15.20 58.51 6.23
CA GLU A 15 -16.48 58.19 6.87
C GLU A 15 -16.20 57.23 8.03
N VAL A 16 -16.38 57.71 9.24
CA VAL A 16 -16.42 56.90 10.46
C VAL A 16 -17.67 56.03 10.36
N VAL A 17 -17.50 54.78 9.91
CA VAL A 17 -18.60 53.79 9.89
C VAL A 17 -18.70 53.18 11.28
N SER A 18 -19.82 53.42 11.94
CA SER A 18 -20.28 52.71 13.13
C SER A 18 -20.25 51.20 12.90
N GLU A 19 -19.78 50.44 13.91
CA GLU A 19 -19.87 48.97 13.96
C GLU A 19 -21.32 48.52 13.99
N GLU A 20 -21.95 48.47 12.84
CA GLU A 20 -23.07 47.55 12.61
C GLU A 20 -22.51 46.19 12.17
N LEU A 21 -22.84 45.14 12.91
CA LEU A 21 -22.60 43.75 12.55
C LEU A 21 -23.06 43.52 11.09
N LYS A 22 -22.14 43.68 10.14
CA LYS A 22 -22.35 43.23 8.77
C LYS A 22 -22.55 41.72 8.80
N ALA A 23 -23.67 41.26 8.25
CA ALA A 23 -23.83 39.82 7.90
C ALA A 23 -22.56 39.37 7.18
N ALA A 24 -21.94 38.34 7.66
CA ALA A 24 -20.68 37.82 7.11
C ALA A 24 -20.86 37.64 5.59
N ASP A 25 -20.09 38.38 4.81
CA ASP A 25 -20.08 38.24 3.36
C ASP A 25 -19.78 36.78 3.00
N THR A 26 -20.48 36.23 2.02
CA THR A 26 -20.29 34.84 1.58
C THR A 26 -18.84 34.63 1.20
N LEU A 27 -18.24 33.56 1.73
CA LEU A 27 -16.87 33.16 1.42
C LEU A 27 -16.73 32.86 -0.09
N ASN A 28 -15.83 33.55 -0.76
CA ASN A 28 -15.51 33.39 -2.17
C ASN A 28 -14.02 33.09 -2.35
N LEU A 29 -13.70 32.38 -3.45
CA LEU A 29 -12.35 32.04 -3.84
C LEU A 29 -12.18 32.35 -5.33
N THR A 30 -11.17 33.14 -5.66
CA THR A 30 -10.74 33.45 -7.05
C THR A 30 -9.33 32.94 -7.25
N VAL A 31 -9.04 32.40 -8.43
CA VAL A 31 -7.73 31.90 -8.82
C VAL A 31 -7.20 32.69 -10.00
N SER A 32 -5.92 33.06 -9.95
CA SER A 32 -5.22 33.71 -11.05
C SER A 32 -3.95 32.94 -11.39
N TYR A 33 -3.66 32.83 -12.69
CA TYR A 33 -2.47 32.16 -13.25
C TYR A 33 -2.14 32.72 -14.63
N PRO A 34 -0.91 32.52 -15.16
CA PRO A 34 -0.54 32.97 -16.50
C PRO A 34 -1.46 32.37 -17.58
N SER A 35 -1.77 33.15 -18.62
CA SER A 35 -2.58 32.68 -19.76
C SER A 35 -1.78 31.86 -20.78
N ASP A 36 -0.46 32.00 -20.80
CA ASP A 36 0.47 31.23 -21.65
C ASP A 36 1.27 30.31 -20.74
N ILE A 37 0.94 29.02 -20.77
CA ILE A 37 1.58 27.98 -19.96
C ILE A 37 2.39 27.10 -20.89
N LYS A 38 3.66 26.88 -20.56
CA LYS A 38 4.58 26.01 -21.28
C LYS A 38 4.88 24.75 -20.48
N CYS A 39 5.00 23.63 -21.19
CA CYS A 39 5.48 22.40 -20.59
C CYS A 39 6.92 22.56 -20.09
N GLY A 40 7.25 21.89 -18.97
CA GLY A 40 8.58 21.98 -18.36
C GLY A 40 8.83 23.26 -17.53
N GLU A 41 7.95 24.26 -17.60
CA GLU A 41 8.05 25.50 -16.81
C GLU A 41 7.14 25.48 -15.58
N GLU A 42 7.63 26.05 -14.47
CA GLU A 42 6.86 26.16 -13.23
C GLU A 42 5.78 27.22 -13.36
N VAL A 43 4.52 26.84 -13.18
CA VAL A 43 3.36 27.72 -13.17
C VAL A 43 2.95 28.03 -11.72
N THR A 44 2.78 29.32 -11.40
CA THR A 44 2.29 29.75 -10.10
C THR A 44 0.81 30.11 -10.17
N PHE A 45 0.01 29.45 -9.35
CA PHE A 45 -1.41 29.74 -9.12
C PHE A 45 -1.53 30.57 -7.84
N LYS A 46 -2.16 31.75 -7.94
CA LYS A 46 -2.44 32.63 -6.79
C LYS A 46 -3.92 32.62 -6.45
N LEU A 47 -4.20 32.41 -5.18
CA LEU A 47 -5.55 32.32 -4.65
C LEU A 47 -5.91 33.59 -3.90
N LEU A 48 -7.10 34.11 -4.16
CA LEU A 48 -7.64 35.26 -3.44
C LEU A 48 -8.99 34.87 -2.83
N ALA A 49 -9.02 34.80 -1.52
CA ALA A 49 -10.27 34.64 -0.78
C ALA A 49 -10.86 35.99 -0.38
N THR A 50 -12.18 36.08 -0.40
CA THR A 50 -12.92 37.26 0.04
C THR A 50 -14.17 36.83 0.83
N GLY A 51 -14.68 37.70 1.71
CA GLY A 51 -15.79 37.39 2.60
C GLY A 51 -15.37 36.67 3.88
N GLY A 52 -16.32 36.24 4.69
CA GLY A 52 -16.04 35.58 5.97
C GLY A 52 -15.30 36.47 6.99
N SER A 53 -14.43 35.86 7.79
CA SER A 53 -13.69 36.54 8.87
C SER A 53 -12.44 37.30 8.42
N GLY A 54 -11.92 37.00 7.22
CA GLY A 54 -10.66 37.56 6.72
C GLY A 54 -9.42 36.77 7.11
N THR A 55 -9.55 35.60 7.76
CA THR A 55 -8.42 34.73 8.13
C THR A 55 -8.60 33.38 7.42
N TYR A 56 -7.74 33.09 6.44
CA TYR A 56 -7.95 31.97 5.54
C TYR A 56 -6.79 30.99 5.55
N LYS A 57 -7.12 29.73 5.23
CA LYS A 57 -6.16 28.69 4.84
C LYS A 57 -6.57 28.12 3.49
N TYR A 58 -5.59 27.71 2.70
CA TYR A 58 -5.77 27.28 1.32
C TYR A 58 -5.23 25.89 1.08
N ARG A 59 -5.72 25.21 0.03
CA ARG A 59 -5.21 23.93 -0.43
C ARG A 59 -5.45 23.72 -1.92
N ILE A 60 -4.72 22.75 -2.51
CA ILE A 60 -5.14 22.11 -3.76
C ILE A 60 -6.14 21.02 -3.37
N ALA A 61 -7.34 21.02 -3.94
CA ALA A 61 -8.36 20.01 -3.69
C ALA A 61 -8.24 18.82 -4.67
N SER A 62 -7.89 19.08 -5.94
CA SER A 62 -7.56 18.05 -6.94
C SER A 62 -6.86 18.68 -8.15
N LEU A 63 -6.05 17.87 -8.85
CA LEU A 63 -5.57 18.13 -10.20
C LEU A 63 -5.83 16.87 -11.02
N THR A 64 -6.59 16.99 -12.08
CA THR A 64 -6.99 15.86 -12.94
C THR A 64 -6.74 16.19 -14.41
N ASP A 65 -6.58 15.15 -15.23
CA ASP A 65 -6.58 15.23 -16.69
C ASP A 65 -8.00 15.37 -17.26
N ALA A 66 -8.13 15.39 -18.58
CA ALA A 66 -9.42 15.48 -19.28
C ALA A 66 -10.33 14.26 -19.05
N GLN A 67 -9.76 13.11 -18.69
CA GLN A 67 -10.49 11.88 -18.34
C GLN A 67 -10.83 11.79 -16.86
N GLN A 68 -10.55 12.86 -16.09
CA GLN A 68 -10.73 12.96 -14.65
C GLN A 68 -9.83 12.02 -13.83
N ASN A 69 -8.74 11.51 -14.41
CA ASN A 69 -7.72 10.81 -13.63
C ASN A 69 -6.90 11.81 -12.82
N PHE A 70 -6.52 11.44 -11.60
CA PHE A 70 -5.64 12.27 -10.81
C PHE A 70 -4.25 12.33 -11.46
N VAL A 71 -3.78 13.54 -11.72
CA VAL A 71 -2.41 13.81 -12.21
C VAL A 71 -1.46 13.93 -11.02
N TYR A 72 -1.94 14.54 -9.95
CA TYR A 72 -1.19 14.81 -8.74
C TYR A 72 -1.88 14.18 -7.54
N ASP A 73 -1.19 13.34 -6.81
CA ASP A 73 -1.76 12.76 -5.59
C ASP A 73 -1.60 13.75 -4.43
N ILE A 74 -2.68 14.47 -4.18
CA ILE A 74 -2.73 15.45 -3.11
C ILE A 74 -2.69 14.82 -1.71
N SER A 75 -2.92 13.50 -1.60
CA SER A 75 -2.90 12.81 -0.30
C SER A 75 -1.50 12.67 0.27
N TYR A 76 -0.46 12.67 -0.58
CA TYR A 76 0.94 12.57 -0.17
C TYR A 76 1.66 13.92 -0.10
N GLY A 77 1.12 14.98 -0.69
CA GLY A 77 1.74 16.29 -0.70
C GLY A 77 1.30 17.18 0.47
N SER A 78 2.17 18.10 0.87
CA SER A 78 1.84 19.14 1.87
C SER A 78 0.66 20.03 1.47
N ASN A 79 0.27 20.00 0.20
CA ASN A 79 -0.82 20.80 -0.36
C ASN A 79 -2.22 20.22 -0.16
N SER A 80 -2.35 18.99 0.32
CA SER A 80 -3.64 18.34 0.59
C SER A 80 -4.34 18.92 1.81
N ALA A 81 -3.57 19.33 2.82
CA ALA A 81 -4.06 19.99 4.00
C ALA A 81 -4.24 21.50 3.76
N TYR A 82 -5.14 22.12 4.51
CA TYR A 82 -5.28 23.56 4.49
C TYR A 82 -4.06 24.22 5.14
N GLY A 83 -3.29 24.97 4.38
CA GLY A 83 -2.10 25.72 4.79
C GLY A 83 -2.25 27.23 4.66
N ASP A 84 -1.24 27.97 5.10
CA ASP A 84 -1.24 29.45 5.08
C ASP A 84 -0.86 30.03 3.71
N SER A 85 -0.26 29.22 2.80
CA SER A 85 0.14 29.68 1.48
C SER A 85 -1.07 29.86 0.57
N ASP A 86 -1.19 31.04 -0.02
CA ASP A 86 -2.12 31.39 -1.08
C ASP A 86 -1.52 31.22 -2.49
N GLU A 87 -0.29 30.72 -2.58
CA GLU A 87 0.40 30.41 -3.83
C GLU A 87 0.71 28.91 -3.92
N PHE A 88 0.39 28.31 -5.07
CA PHE A 88 0.70 26.94 -5.40
C PHE A 88 1.44 26.87 -6.73
N LYS A 89 2.41 25.99 -6.82
CA LYS A 89 3.27 25.83 -7.98
C LYS A 89 3.15 24.43 -8.56
N PHE A 90 3.14 24.34 -9.88
CA PHE A 90 3.06 23.06 -10.59
C PHE A 90 3.74 23.15 -11.95
N THR A 91 4.33 22.04 -12.42
CA THR A 91 4.93 21.92 -13.76
C THR A 91 4.18 20.84 -14.54
N PHE A 92 3.74 21.16 -15.73
CA PHE A 92 3.11 20.22 -16.67
C PHE A 92 4.18 19.70 -17.64
N TYR A 93 4.05 18.43 -18.06
CA TYR A 93 5.05 17.77 -18.89
C TYR A 93 4.50 17.26 -20.22
N ALA A 94 3.20 17.37 -20.47
CA ALA A 94 2.56 17.00 -21.72
C ALA A 94 1.51 18.03 -22.12
N SER A 95 1.29 18.20 -23.42
CA SER A 95 0.15 18.95 -23.94
C SER A 95 -1.17 18.26 -23.55
N GLY A 96 -2.19 19.05 -23.30
CA GLY A 96 -3.49 18.51 -22.89
C GLY A 96 -4.37 19.51 -22.16
N THR A 97 -5.46 19.01 -21.62
CA THR A 97 -6.38 19.81 -20.80
C THR A 97 -6.38 19.25 -19.37
N TYR A 98 -6.10 20.12 -18.42
CA TYR A 98 -6.04 19.78 -17.00
C TYR A 98 -7.07 20.58 -16.20
N TYR A 99 -7.57 20.02 -15.13
CA TYR A 99 -8.58 20.64 -14.26
C TYR A 99 -8.06 20.69 -12.84
N ILE A 100 -7.80 21.91 -12.35
CA ILE A 100 -7.33 22.14 -10.98
C ILE A 100 -8.49 22.66 -10.15
N ARG A 101 -8.68 22.06 -8.96
CA ARG A 101 -9.61 22.56 -7.94
C ARG A 101 -8.82 23.05 -6.74
N PHE A 102 -9.18 24.20 -6.26
CA PHE A 102 -8.60 24.79 -5.07
C PHE A 102 -9.65 24.90 -3.98
N GLY A 103 -9.23 24.86 -2.73
CA GLY A 103 -10.07 25.06 -1.57
C GLY A 103 -9.59 26.17 -0.68
N VAL A 104 -10.50 26.88 -0.03
CA VAL A 104 -10.24 27.85 1.04
C VAL A 104 -11.09 27.50 2.25
N MET A 105 -10.54 27.72 3.43
CA MET A 105 -11.20 27.57 4.73
C MET A 105 -11.10 28.88 5.49
N ASP A 106 -12.22 29.40 5.98
CA ASP A 106 -12.30 30.54 6.87
C ASP A 106 -12.07 30.10 8.32
N MET A 107 -10.94 30.52 8.89
CA MET A 107 -10.49 30.13 10.23
C MET A 107 -11.17 30.91 11.36
N GLY A 108 -11.80 32.04 11.08
CA GLY A 108 -12.47 32.85 12.09
C GLY A 108 -13.96 32.50 12.27
N SER A 109 -14.52 31.60 11.48
CA SER A 109 -15.91 31.13 11.60
C SER A 109 -15.99 29.80 12.36
N MET A 110 -17.03 29.64 13.19
CA MET A 110 -17.30 28.37 13.86
C MET A 110 -18.78 28.00 13.66
N PRO A 111 -19.12 26.90 12.95
CA PRO A 111 -18.21 25.96 12.29
C PRO A 111 -17.42 26.60 11.14
N TYR A 112 -16.25 26.07 10.82
CA TYR A 112 -15.43 26.58 9.74
C TYR A 112 -16.20 26.57 8.41
N GLN A 113 -16.21 27.72 7.73
CA GLN A 113 -16.73 27.79 6.38
C GLN A 113 -15.66 27.39 5.38
N THR A 114 -16.04 26.61 4.38
CA THR A 114 -15.14 26.20 3.30
C THR A 114 -15.75 26.49 1.95
N LYS A 115 -14.92 26.83 0.98
CA LYS A 115 -15.29 26.96 -0.42
C LYS A 115 -14.27 26.21 -1.27
N THR A 116 -14.77 25.41 -2.22
CA THR A 116 -13.94 24.73 -3.22
C THR A 116 -14.42 25.18 -4.60
N THR A 117 -13.46 25.44 -5.51
CA THR A 117 -13.79 25.77 -6.91
C THR A 117 -14.48 24.62 -7.63
N GLY A 118 -15.29 24.91 -8.64
CA GLY A 118 -15.90 23.90 -9.50
C GLY A 118 -14.86 23.08 -10.27
N LEU A 119 -15.19 21.83 -10.64
CA LEU A 119 -14.27 20.94 -11.36
C LEU A 119 -13.81 21.54 -12.71
N LEU A 120 -14.71 22.15 -13.45
CA LEU A 120 -14.44 22.71 -14.77
C LEU A 120 -14.28 24.24 -14.76
N GLU A 121 -14.14 24.84 -13.58
CA GLU A 121 -14.13 26.31 -13.43
C GLU A 121 -12.82 26.93 -13.94
N TYR A 122 -11.70 26.22 -13.79
CA TYR A 122 -10.37 26.66 -14.22
C TYR A 122 -9.70 25.59 -15.10
N PRO A 123 -10.13 25.42 -16.37
CA PRO A 123 -9.43 24.52 -17.29
C PRO A 123 -8.09 25.12 -17.69
N ILE A 124 -7.03 24.33 -17.59
CA ILE A 124 -5.70 24.64 -18.07
C ILE A 124 -5.53 23.92 -19.39
N VAL A 125 -5.44 24.66 -20.47
CA VAL A 125 -5.23 24.09 -21.82
C VAL A 125 -3.79 24.41 -22.23
N ILE A 126 -3.01 23.36 -22.51
CA ILE A 126 -1.62 23.46 -22.95
C ILE A 126 -1.55 22.85 -24.35
N ASP A 127 -1.09 23.65 -25.29
CA ASP A 127 -0.82 23.25 -26.68
C ASP A 127 0.63 23.65 -26.99
N ASP A 128 1.56 22.75 -26.61
CA ASP A 128 3.00 22.96 -26.77
C ASP A 128 3.53 21.98 -27.83
N PRO A 129 3.94 22.46 -29.02
CA PRO A 129 4.36 21.60 -30.13
C PRO A 129 5.61 20.76 -29.81
N ASP A 130 6.40 21.15 -28.83
CA ASP A 130 7.60 20.41 -28.41
C ASP A 130 7.27 19.31 -27.36
N TYR A 131 6.04 19.29 -26.87
CA TYR A 131 5.56 18.35 -25.84
C TYR A 131 4.26 17.68 -26.30
N PRO A 132 4.32 16.46 -26.86
CA PRO A 132 3.13 15.74 -27.29
C PRO A 132 2.18 15.45 -26.13
N SER A 133 0.92 15.21 -26.44
CA SER A 133 -0.06 14.74 -25.47
C SER A 133 0.23 13.31 -25.02
N VAL A 134 -0.32 12.91 -23.88
CA VAL A 134 -0.19 11.53 -23.37
C VAL A 134 -0.72 10.52 -24.39
N GLU A 135 -1.84 10.83 -25.07
CA GLU A 135 -2.42 9.98 -26.10
C GLU A 135 -1.50 9.81 -27.31
N GLU A 136 -0.80 10.87 -27.72
CA GLU A 136 0.18 10.81 -28.81
C GLU A 136 1.43 10.03 -28.40
N LEU A 137 1.91 10.20 -27.18
CA LEU A 137 3.02 9.41 -26.62
C LEU A 137 2.68 7.92 -26.62
N VAL A 138 1.52 7.56 -26.10
CA VAL A 138 1.04 6.16 -26.09
C VAL A 138 0.92 5.61 -27.51
N ALA A 139 0.38 6.40 -28.45
CA ALA A 139 0.25 5.95 -29.84
C ALA A 139 1.60 5.71 -30.51
N ASN A 140 2.58 6.59 -30.25
CA ASN A 140 3.93 6.48 -30.80
C ASN A 140 4.66 5.25 -30.25
N VAL A 141 4.68 5.07 -28.93
CA VAL A 141 5.33 3.92 -28.26
C VAL A 141 4.69 2.61 -28.68
N ALA A 142 3.36 2.54 -28.67
CA ALA A 142 2.63 1.35 -29.13
C ALA A 142 2.93 1.03 -30.61
N GLY A 143 3.01 2.07 -31.47
CA GLY A 143 3.35 1.88 -32.87
C GLY A 143 4.79 1.41 -33.11
N GLU A 144 5.73 1.70 -32.24
CA GLU A 144 7.09 1.14 -32.26
C GLU A 144 7.10 -0.32 -31.79
N CYS A 145 6.39 -0.62 -30.72
CA CYS A 145 6.20 -1.96 -30.21
C CYS A 145 5.61 -2.91 -31.27
N GLU A 146 4.52 -2.50 -31.94
CA GLU A 146 3.85 -3.32 -32.96
C GLU A 146 4.71 -3.59 -34.21
N LYS A 147 5.70 -2.75 -34.50
CA LYS A 147 6.68 -2.99 -35.58
C LYS A 147 7.70 -4.07 -35.21
N SER A 148 7.98 -4.22 -33.93
CA SER A 148 9.05 -5.06 -33.40
C SER A 148 8.54 -6.39 -32.86
N CYS A 149 7.28 -6.44 -32.40
CA CYS A 149 6.70 -7.55 -31.64
C CYS A 149 5.46 -8.11 -32.30
N SER A 150 5.29 -9.44 -32.27
CA SER A 150 4.16 -10.12 -32.90
C SER A 150 3.25 -10.86 -31.92
N THR A 151 3.76 -11.31 -30.77
CA THR A 151 2.98 -12.00 -29.75
C THR A 151 2.62 -11.05 -28.61
N ASP A 152 1.58 -11.41 -27.83
CA ASP A 152 1.19 -10.61 -26.67
C ASP A 152 2.31 -10.60 -25.62
N PHE A 153 3.03 -11.71 -25.45
CA PHE A 153 4.18 -11.78 -24.57
C PHE A 153 5.29 -10.81 -25.01
N ASP A 154 5.72 -10.87 -26.29
CA ASP A 154 6.79 -10.00 -26.77
C ASP A 154 6.42 -8.52 -26.64
N LYS A 155 5.15 -8.17 -26.93
CA LYS A 155 4.66 -6.79 -26.75
C LYS A 155 4.67 -6.36 -25.30
N ALA A 156 4.21 -7.25 -24.39
CA ALA A 156 4.19 -6.93 -22.96
C ALA A 156 5.61 -6.72 -22.41
N VAL A 157 6.57 -7.58 -22.76
CA VAL A 157 7.99 -7.42 -22.39
C VAL A 157 8.57 -6.14 -22.98
N TRP A 158 8.38 -5.90 -24.26
CA TRP A 158 8.92 -4.71 -24.93
C TRP A 158 8.42 -3.40 -24.28
N LEU A 159 7.13 -3.33 -23.95
CA LEU A 159 6.53 -2.16 -23.32
C LEU A 159 6.95 -2.02 -21.85
N HIS A 160 7.15 -3.12 -21.15
CA HIS A 160 7.72 -3.15 -19.81
C HIS A 160 9.12 -2.57 -19.80
N ASP A 161 10.00 -3.08 -20.66
CA ASP A 161 11.39 -2.65 -20.76
C ASP A 161 11.49 -1.20 -21.21
N TRP A 162 10.60 -0.78 -22.11
CA TRP A 162 10.52 0.62 -22.51
C TRP A 162 10.24 1.52 -21.29
N ILE A 163 9.34 1.14 -20.39
CA ILE A 163 9.05 1.90 -19.17
C ILE A 163 10.28 1.97 -18.28
N LEU A 164 10.95 0.84 -18.04
CA LEU A 164 12.14 0.77 -17.20
C LEU A 164 13.31 1.61 -17.76
N ASP A 165 13.38 1.72 -19.10
CA ASP A 165 14.41 2.52 -19.78
C ASP A 165 14.13 4.02 -19.78
N HIS A 166 12.86 4.43 -19.66
CA HIS A 166 12.42 5.81 -19.85
C HIS A 166 12.01 6.51 -18.57
N ALA A 167 11.87 5.81 -17.44
CA ALA A 167 11.43 6.42 -16.20
C ALA A 167 12.27 5.95 -15.01
N ASP A 168 12.37 6.84 -14.03
CA ASP A 168 12.86 6.55 -12.67
C ASP A 168 11.72 6.66 -11.66
N TYR A 169 11.83 5.96 -10.52
CA TYR A 169 10.82 6.06 -9.47
C TYR A 169 10.82 7.43 -8.79
N ASP A 170 9.64 8.03 -8.59
CA ASP A 170 9.46 9.32 -7.92
C ASP A 170 9.20 9.17 -6.43
N TYR A 171 10.23 9.25 -5.63
CA TYR A 171 10.16 9.17 -4.17
C TYR A 171 9.54 10.41 -3.50
N THR A 172 9.20 11.45 -4.26
CA THR A 172 8.41 12.57 -3.71
C THR A 172 6.95 12.20 -3.53
N TYR A 173 6.51 11.10 -4.12
CA TYR A 173 5.14 10.57 -4.11
C TYR A 173 4.07 11.56 -4.59
N SER A 174 4.47 12.59 -5.31
CA SER A 174 3.57 13.67 -5.73
C SER A 174 2.90 13.44 -7.07
N TYR A 175 3.50 12.59 -7.93
CA TYR A 175 3.06 12.42 -9.31
C TYR A 175 2.51 11.01 -9.53
N CYS A 176 1.21 10.89 -9.82
CA CYS A 176 0.52 9.61 -9.94
C CYS A 176 -0.15 9.36 -11.31
N ALA A 177 0.04 10.26 -12.28
CA ALA A 177 -0.48 10.10 -13.63
C ALA A 177 0.49 9.31 -14.52
N ALA A 178 -0.04 8.73 -15.61
CA ALA A 178 0.75 8.11 -16.65
C ALA A 178 1.77 9.08 -17.28
N GLU A 179 1.43 10.37 -17.34
CA GLU A 179 2.31 11.46 -17.77
C GLU A 179 3.66 11.46 -17.03
N GLY A 180 3.69 11.08 -15.75
CA GLY A 180 4.92 10.99 -14.97
C GLY A 180 5.94 10.07 -15.64
N VAL A 181 5.54 8.88 -16.03
CA VAL A 181 6.39 7.90 -16.73
C VAL A 181 6.56 8.26 -18.20
N LEU A 182 5.46 8.58 -18.91
CA LEU A 182 5.47 8.74 -20.36
C LEU A 182 6.13 10.04 -20.86
N ALA A 183 6.02 11.12 -20.08
CA ALA A 183 6.49 12.45 -20.51
C ALA A 183 7.57 13.03 -19.59
N ARG A 184 7.40 12.92 -18.27
CA ARG A 184 8.32 13.46 -17.28
C ARG A 184 9.55 12.57 -17.08
N GLY A 185 9.45 11.26 -17.38
CA GLY A 185 10.49 10.27 -17.10
C GLY A 185 10.65 9.96 -15.62
N LYS A 186 9.65 10.25 -14.78
CA LYS A 186 9.68 9.98 -13.34
C LYS A 186 8.28 9.90 -12.76
N GLY A 187 7.95 8.80 -12.08
CA GLY A 187 6.61 8.59 -11.52
C GLY A 187 6.56 7.63 -10.33
N THR A 188 5.42 7.61 -9.64
CA THR A 188 5.15 6.65 -8.56
C THR A 188 4.67 5.31 -9.12
N CYS A 189 4.46 4.29 -8.26
CA CYS A 189 3.85 3.02 -8.66
C CYS A 189 2.53 3.20 -9.43
N GLU A 190 1.71 4.18 -9.05
CA GLU A 190 0.49 4.52 -9.77
C GLU A 190 0.79 5.03 -11.19
N SER A 191 1.84 5.82 -11.39
CA SER A 191 2.27 6.29 -12.72
C SER A 191 2.77 5.15 -13.60
N TYR A 192 3.58 4.23 -13.05
CA TYR A 192 4.04 3.03 -13.75
C TYR A 192 2.87 2.15 -14.17
N HIS A 193 1.98 1.83 -13.23
CA HIS A 193 0.78 1.07 -13.52
C HIS A 193 -0.07 1.71 -14.63
N ARG A 194 -0.38 3.00 -14.51
CA ARG A 194 -1.23 3.71 -15.50
C ARG A 194 -0.60 3.79 -16.86
N ALA A 195 0.69 4.09 -16.93
CA ALA A 195 1.44 4.13 -18.19
C ALA A 195 1.42 2.74 -18.86
N TYR A 196 1.73 1.70 -18.11
CA TYR A 196 1.75 0.33 -18.62
C TYR A 196 0.37 -0.13 -19.08
N VAL A 197 -0.68 0.16 -18.33
CA VAL A 197 -2.07 -0.11 -18.71
C VAL A 197 -2.46 0.59 -20.01
N MET A 198 -2.11 1.87 -20.16
CA MET A 198 -2.40 2.60 -21.40
C MET A 198 -1.68 2.00 -22.61
N LEU A 199 -0.42 1.64 -22.46
CA LEU A 199 0.40 1.03 -23.51
C LEU A 199 -0.11 -0.36 -23.88
N LEU A 200 -0.34 -1.24 -22.89
CA LEU A 200 -0.86 -2.60 -23.11
C LEU A 200 -2.22 -2.58 -23.79
N ASN A 201 -3.16 -1.78 -23.29
CA ASN A 201 -4.49 -1.64 -23.89
C ASN A 201 -4.42 -1.11 -25.32
N LYS A 202 -3.46 -0.22 -25.62
CA LYS A 202 -3.26 0.34 -26.96
C LYS A 202 -2.85 -0.73 -27.98
N VAL A 203 -2.06 -1.73 -27.56
CA VAL A 203 -1.66 -2.87 -28.41
C VAL A 203 -2.61 -4.07 -28.30
N GLY A 204 -3.78 -3.90 -27.63
CA GLY A 204 -4.86 -4.89 -27.59
C GLY A 204 -4.77 -5.91 -26.45
N ILE A 205 -3.89 -5.72 -25.46
CA ILE A 205 -3.73 -6.60 -24.30
C ILE A 205 -4.64 -6.10 -23.16
N PRO A 206 -5.62 -6.91 -22.70
CA PRO A 206 -6.50 -6.56 -21.58
C PRO A 206 -5.71 -6.44 -20.27
N THR A 207 -6.06 -5.46 -19.44
CA THR A 207 -5.37 -5.17 -18.20
C THR A 207 -6.33 -5.03 -17.01
N GLY A 208 -5.79 -5.20 -15.81
CA GLY A 208 -6.45 -4.98 -14.55
C GLY A 208 -5.51 -4.32 -13.53
N ARG A 209 -6.10 -3.77 -12.48
CA ARG A 209 -5.41 -3.11 -11.39
C ARG A 209 -5.39 -3.99 -10.15
N ILE A 210 -4.22 -4.23 -9.60
CA ILE A 210 -4.03 -4.90 -8.32
C ILE A 210 -3.36 -3.91 -7.37
N ALA A 211 -3.81 -3.87 -6.13
CA ALA A 211 -3.26 -2.95 -5.13
C ALA A 211 -3.29 -3.56 -3.74
N GLY A 212 -2.33 -3.16 -2.91
CA GLY A 212 -2.25 -3.51 -1.49
C GLY A 212 -1.24 -2.61 -0.80
N ASN A 213 -1.52 -2.26 0.45
CA ASN A 213 -0.62 -1.54 1.36
C ASN A 213 0.12 -0.33 0.76
N GLY A 214 -0.62 0.53 0.04
CA GLY A 214 -0.05 1.73 -0.58
C GLY A 214 0.77 1.47 -1.85
N HIS A 215 0.71 0.28 -2.41
CA HIS A 215 1.35 -0.08 -3.67
C HIS A 215 0.33 -0.55 -4.71
N VAL A 216 0.66 -0.42 -6.00
CA VAL A 216 -0.17 -0.84 -7.12
C VAL A 216 0.70 -1.42 -8.23
N TRP A 217 0.18 -2.48 -8.89
CA TRP A 217 0.81 -3.10 -10.05
C TRP A 217 -0.26 -3.62 -11.03
N THR A 218 0.16 -4.25 -12.10
CA THR A 218 -0.70 -4.56 -13.24
C THR A 218 -1.00 -6.06 -13.31
N ALA A 219 -2.27 -6.41 -13.54
CA ALA A 219 -2.64 -7.67 -14.13
C ALA A 219 -2.73 -7.50 -15.65
N ALA A 220 -2.14 -8.41 -16.42
CA ALA A 220 -2.22 -8.44 -17.88
C ALA A 220 -2.71 -9.80 -18.37
N GLN A 221 -3.58 -9.80 -19.39
CA GLN A 221 -4.06 -11.04 -19.99
C GLN A 221 -3.20 -11.38 -21.22
N LEU A 222 -2.29 -12.33 -21.07
CA LEU A 222 -1.41 -12.80 -22.12
C LEU A 222 -1.88 -14.20 -22.57
N ASP A 223 -2.06 -14.39 -23.87
CA ASP A 223 -2.56 -15.66 -24.46
C ASP A 223 -3.82 -16.21 -23.73
N GLY A 224 -4.73 -15.31 -23.38
CA GLY A 224 -6.01 -15.62 -22.74
C GLY A 224 -5.96 -15.95 -21.24
N LYS A 225 -4.79 -15.91 -20.59
CA LYS A 225 -4.59 -16.12 -19.15
C LYS A 225 -4.11 -14.86 -18.46
N TRP A 226 -4.48 -14.69 -17.19
CA TRP A 226 -4.04 -13.54 -16.40
C TRP A 226 -2.71 -13.81 -15.72
N TYR A 227 -1.85 -12.78 -15.69
CA TYR A 227 -0.54 -12.76 -15.06
C TYR A 227 -0.35 -11.45 -14.30
N GLN A 228 0.43 -11.47 -13.24
CA GLN A 228 0.81 -10.28 -12.49
C GLN A 228 2.17 -9.76 -12.97
N ILE A 229 2.27 -8.45 -13.18
CA ILE A 229 3.48 -7.77 -13.62
C ILE A 229 3.66 -6.51 -12.77
N ASP A 230 4.80 -6.39 -12.10
CA ASP A 230 5.14 -5.22 -11.31
C ASP A 230 6.37 -4.51 -11.88
N SER A 231 6.15 -3.68 -12.88
CA SER A 231 7.19 -2.87 -13.51
C SER A 231 7.83 -1.84 -12.55
N THR A 232 7.17 -1.50 -11.43
CA THR A 232 7.76 -0.63 -10.42
C THR A 232 8.84 -1.34 -9.61
N TRP A 233 8.60 -2.59 -9.23
CA TRP A 233 9.56 -3.38 -8.46
C TRP A 233 10.64 -4.00 -9.35
N ASP A 234 10.40 -4.12 -10.63
CA ASP A 234 11.42 -4.50 -11.62
C ASP A 234 12.36 -3.33 -11.96
N ASP A 235 11.93 -2.07 -11.75
CA ASP A 235 12.80 -0.89 -11.87
C ASP A 235 13.62 -0.69 -10.59
N MET A 236 14.68 -1.47 -10.47
CA MET A 236 15.62 -1.40 -9.34
C MET A 236 16.75 -0.36 -9.56
N GLY A 237 16.66 0.43 -10.64
CA GLY A 237 17.62 1.47 -11.02
C GLY A 237 18.83 0.97 -11.81
N ALA A 238 19.66 1.92 -12.25
CA ALA A 238 20.71 1.71 -13.26
C ALA A 238 21.72 0.57 -12.97
N SER A 239 21.94 0.23 -11.69
CA SER A 239 22.88 -0.84 -11.29
C SER A 239 22.35 -2.24 -11.62
N TYR A 240 21.07 -2.39 -11.87
CA TYR A 240 20.41 -3.66 -12.16
C TYR A 240 20.01 -3.81 -13.63
N LYS A 241 20.22 -2.75 -14.44
CA LYS A 241 19.92 -2.78 -15.86
C LYS A 241 20.71 -3.88 -16.58
N GLY A 242 20.03 -4.65 -17.42
CA GLY A 242 20.60 -5.79 -18.13
C GLY A 242 20.85 -7.01 -17.23
N THR A 243 20.28 -7.06 -16.04
CA THR A 243 20.33 -8.22 -15.17
C THR A 243 18.95 -8.88 -15.05
N PHE A 244 18.91 -10.11 -14.54
CA PHE A 244 17.65 -10.83 -14.36
C PHE A 244 16.66 -10.11 -13.39
N TYR A 245 17.12 -9.15 -12.62
CA TYR A 245 16.27 -8.39 -11.71
C TYR A 245 15.22 -7.55 -12.43
N GLU A 246 15.48 -7.12 -13.66
CA GLU A 246 14.52 -6.32 -14.45
C GLU A 246 13.24 -7.06 -14.84
N HIS A 247 13.20 -8.39 -14.65
CA HIS A 247 12.03 -9.21 -14.98
C HIS A 247 11.61 -10.13 -13.84
N LEU A 248 12.09 -9.85 -12.61
CA LEU A 248 11.83 -10.72 -11.46
C LEU A 248 10.34 -10.84 -11.14
N TYR A 249 9.61 -9.77 -11.36
CA TYR A 249 8.17 -9.68 -11.10
C TYR A 249 7.32 -9.70 -12.38
N PHE A 250 7.88 -10.12 -13.52
CA PHE A 250 7.16 -10.22 -14.78
C PHE A 250 6.49 -11.58 -14.97
N GLY A 251 5.17 -11.55 -15.10
CA GLY A 251 4.38 -12.75 -15.45
C GLY A 251 4.21 -13.75 -14.31
N LEU A 252 4.14 -13.27 -13.06
CA LEU A 252 3.95 -14.12 -11.89
C LEU A 252 2.48 -14.53 -11.70
N ASN A 253 2.29 -15.67 -11.04
CA ASN A 253 0.98 -16.11 -10.58
C ASN A 253 0.68 -15.62 -9.16
N ASP A 254 -0.58 -15.83 -8.71
CA ASP A 254 -1.04 -15.42 -7.39
C ASP A 254 -0.22 -16.03 -6.24
N ASP A 255 0.17 -17.29 -6.37
CA ASP A 255 0.90 -18.00 -5.31
C ASP A 255 2.32 -17.46 -5.11
N ILE A 256 3.01 -17.07 -6.18
CA ILE A 256 4.36 -16.49 -6.08
C ILE A 256 4.27 -15.02 -5.69
N MET A 257 3.38 -14.25 -6.32
CA MET A 257 3.24 -12.83 -6.02
C MET A 257 2.86 -12.59 -4.55
N LYS A 258 2.02 -13.44 -3.97
CA LYS A 258 1.67 -13.39 -2.55
C LYS A 258 2.86 -13.52 -1.59
N LEU A 259 3.95 -14.17 -2.00
CA LEU A 259 5.14 -14.29 -1.15
C LEU A 259 5.94 -12.99 -1.05
N VAL A 260 5.87 -12.17 -2.09
CA VAL A 260 6.63 -10.92 -2.20
C VAL A 260 5.74 -9.70 -1.93
N HIS A 261 4.46 -9.80 -2.29
CA HIS A 261 3.42 -8.79 -2.00
C HIS A 261 2.42 -9.37 -0.99
N SER A 262 2.91 -9.64 0.23
CA SER A 262 2.16 -10.36 1.27
C SER A 262 0.96 -9.60 1.84
N ASP A 263 0.80 -8.36 1.45
CA ASP A 263 -0.16 -7.38 1.95
C ASP A 263 -1.42 -7.24 1.07
N HIS A 264 -1.47 -7.94 -0.08
CA HIS A 264 -2.66 -7.91 -0.91
C HIS A 264 -3.48 -9.20 -0.80
N THR A 265 -4.79 -9.07 -0.93
CA THR A 265 -5.71 -10.21 -0.88
C THR A 265 -5.72 -10.95 -2.22
N GLN A 266 -5.44 -12.25 -2.19
CA GLN A 266 -5.44 -13.11 -3.36
C GLN A 266 -6.46 -14.25 -3.23
N PRO A 267 -7.05 -14.72 -4.34
CA PRO A 267 -7.02 -14.13 -5.69
C PRO A 267 -7.81 -12.82 -5.76
N VAL A 268 -7.39 -11.91 -6.63
CA VAL A 268 -8.17 -10.71 -6.94
C VAL A 268 -9.31 -11.10 -7.89
N ALA A 269 -10.55 -10.87 -7.47
CA ALA A 269 -11.72 -11.24 -8.26
C ALA A 269 -11.67 -10.65 -9.68
N GLY A 270 -11.74 -11.53 -10.69
CA GLY A 270 -11.69 -11.17 -12.10
C GLY A 270 -10.30 -11.20 -12.75
N TYR A 271 -9.25 -11.43 -11.97
CA TYR A 271 -7.87 -11.52 -12.45
C TYR A 271 -7.14 -12.69 -11.79
N GLU A 272 -7.76 -13.88 -11.74
CA GLU A 272 -7.14 -15.07 -11.15
C GLU A 272 -5.93 -15.49 -11.97
N CYS A 273 -4.74 -15.26 -11.46
CA CYS A 273 -3.46 -15.55 -12.10
C CYS A 273 -2.95 -16.92 -11.67
N ASN A 274 -3.29 -17.94 -12.44
CA ASN A 274 -3.01 -19.34 -12.08
C ASN A 274 -1.91 -20.00 -12.93
N SER A 275 -1.38 -19.30 -13.94
CA SER A 275 -0.38 -19.83 -14.87
C SER A 275 0.96 -19.14 -14.72
N LEU A 276 2.03 -19.81 -15.14
CA LEU A 276 3.38 -19.28 -15.27
C LEU A 276 3.93 -19.43 -16.69
N GLU A 277 3.11 -19.86 -17.66
CA GLU A 277 3.55 -20.11 -19.04
C GLU A 277 4.11 -18.87 -19.73
N GLU A 278 3.59 -17.69 -19.41
CA GLU A 278 4.08 -16.39 -19.89
C GLU A 278 4.93 -15.65 -18.85
N ASN A 279 5.48 -16.36 -17.83
CA ASN A 279 6.52 -15.79 -16.99
C ASN A 279 7.80 -15.57 -17.81
N TYR A 280 8.47 -14.45 -17.60
CA TYR A 280 9.64 -14.08 -18.41
C TYR A 280 10.71 -15.17 -18.46
N PHE A 281 11.17 -15.67 -17.33
CA PHE A 281 12.27 -16.65 -17.27
C PHE A 281 11.88 -18.01 -17.88
N ILE A 282 10.62 -18.42 -17.71
CA ILE A 282 10.11 -19.68 -18.27
C ILE A 282 9.97 -19.55 -19.78
N LYS A 283 9.34 -18.48 -20.24
CA LYS A 283 9.06 -18.26 -21.67
C LYS A 283 10.33 -18.03 -22.49
N THR A 284 11.30 -17.30 -21.96
CA THR A 284 12.59 -17.04 -22.63
C THR A 284 13.57 -18.20 -22.50
N GLY A 285 13.34 -19.11 -21.55
CA GLY A 285 14.27 -20.19 -21.21
C GLY A 285 15.43 -19.76 -20.30
N GLU A 286 15.45 -18.52 -19.84
CA GLU A 286 16.47 -18.04 -18.91
C GLU A 286 16.43 -18.76 -17.55
N ILE A 287 15.29 -19.39 -17.22
CA ILE A 287 15.16 -20.24 -16.03
C ILE A 287 16.20 -21.37 -16.00
N HIS A 288 16.71 -21.82 -17.15
CA HIS A 288 17.68 -22.91 -17.27
C HIS A 288 18.99 -22.63 -16.51
N GLN A 289 19.38 -21.37 -16.34
CA GLN A 289 20.57 -21.01 -15.55
C GLN A 289 20.49 -21.49 -14.09
N TRP A 290 19.29 -21.69 -13.57
CA TRP A 290 19.04 -22.21 -12.22
C TRP A 290 18.45 -23.63 -12.24
N SER A 291 17.53 -23.94 -13.17
CA SER A 291 16.82 -25.23 -13.20
C SER A 291 17.72 -26.39 -13.58
N ASP A 292 18.68 -26.23 -14.48
CA ASP A 292 19.58 -27.31 -14.92
C ASP A 292 20.38 -27.92 -13.77
N LEU A 293 20.87 -27.09 -12.87
CA LEU A 293 21.60 -27.55 -11.68
C LEU A 293 20.72 -28.37 -10.74
N PHE A 294 19.46 -27.93 -10.55
CA PHE A 294 18.47 -28.64 -9.74
C PHE A 294 18.02 -29.93 -10.42
N ALA A 295 17.79 -29.90 -11.72
CA ALA A 295 17.41 -31.07 -12.51
C ALA A 295 18.44 -32.18 -12.37
N GLU A 296 19.73 -31.88 -12.53
CA GLU A 296 20.81 -32.86 -12.41
C GLU A 296 20.88 -33.47 -11.01
N LYS A 297 20.89 -32.63 -9.96
CA LYS A 297 20.91 -33.10 -8.57
C LYS A 297 19.66 -33.91 -8.21
N SER A 298 18.50 -33.50 -8.70
CA SER A 298 17.24 -34.21 -8.48
C SER A 298 17.22 -35.57 -9.16
N ARG A 299 17.67 -35.67 -10.43
CA ARG A 299 17.79 -36.95 -11.15
C ARG A 299 18.72 -37.93 -10.42
N GLN A 300 19.85 -37.45 -9.89
CA GLN A 300 20.79 -38.27 -9.11
C GLN A 300 20.12 -38.84 -7.85
N LYS A 301 19.36 -38.03 -7.11
CA LYS A 301 18.66 -38.46 -5.90
C LYS A 301 17.52 -39.45 -6.21
N ILE A 302 16.75 -39.20 -7.25
CA ILE A 302 15.69 -40.08 -7.70
C ILE A 302 16.26 -41.45 -8.17
N ALA A 303 17.38 -41.42 -8.90
CA ALA A 303 18.07 -42.64 -9.33
C ALA A 303 18.65 -43.42 -8.13
N ALA A 304 19.00 -42.75 -7.04
CA ALA A 304 19.41 -43.39 -5.78
C ALA A 304 18.21 -43.94 -4.96
N GLY A 305 16.97 -43.79 -5.45
CA GLY A 305 15.77 -44.26 -4.77
C GLY A 305 15.24 -43.33 -3.68
N GLU A 306 15.72 -42.08 -3.62
CA GLU A 306 15.21 -41.10 -2.67
C GLU A 306 13.82 -40.61 -3.11
N THR A 307 12.85 -40.63 -2.20
CA THR A 307 11.46 -40.20 -2.43
C THR A 307 11.15 -38.82 -1.87
N SER A 308 12.03 -38.30 -1.03
CA SER A 308 11.96 -36.94 -0.49
C SER A 308 13.38 -36.46 -0.20
N PHE A 309 13.71 -35.24 -0.63
CA PHE A 309 15.05 -34.70 -0.42
C PHE A 309 15.03 -33.17 -0.36
N THR A 310 16.04 -32.63 0.30
CA THR A 310 16.29 -31.19 0.39
C THR A 310 17.51 -30.85 -0.45
N LEU A 311 17.39 -29.86 -1.31
CA LEU A 311 18.50 -29.27 -2.03
C LEU A 311 18.86 -27.93 -1.40
N PRO A 312 20.17 -27.64 -1.19
CA PRO A 312 20.57 -26.33 -0.71
C PRO A 312 20.28 -25.27 -1.78
N VAL A 313 19.79 -24.13 -1.33
CA VAL A 313 19.60 -22.94 -2.16
C VAL A 313 20.99 -22.33 -2.39
N ASN A 314 21.21 -21.71 -3.54
CA ASN A 314 22.40 -20.92 -3.76
C ASN A 314 22.39 -19.73 -2.78
N SER A 315 23.43 -19.62 -1.94
CA SER A 315 23.52 -18.59 -0.89
C SER A 315 23.70 -17.17 -1.42
N ASP A 316 23.91 -17.01 -2.72
CA ASP A 316 24.21 -15.72 -3.35
C ASP A 316 22.96 -14.92 -3.73
N LEU A 317 21.78 -15.53 -3.64
CA LEU A 317 20.49 -14.84 -3.89
C LEU A 317 19.87 -14.36 -2.57
N PRO A 318 19.42 -13.09 -2.49
CA PRO A 318 18.60 -12.62 -1.38
C PRO A 318 17.36 -13.50 -1.18
N GLU A 319 16.86 -13.63 0.05
CA GLU A 319 15.74 -14.52 0.37
C GLU A 319 14.49 -14.25 -0.46
N SER A 320 14.14 -12.98 -0.64
CA SER A 320 12.98 -12.57 -1.45
C SER A 320 13.11 -13.02 -2.91
N VAL A 321 14.29 -12.87 -3.48
CA VAL A 321 14.62 -13.30 -4.86
C VAL A 321 14.61 -14.82 -4.96
N ALA A 322 15.25 -15.50 -4.03
CA ALA A 322 15.31 -16.96 -3.98
C ALA A 322 13.90 -17.57 -3.90
N ASN A 323 12.99 -16.95 -3.14
CA ASN A 323 11.60 -17.39 -3.05
C ASN A 323 10.88 -17.37 -4.41
N VAL A 324 11.11 -16.37 -5.24
CA VAL A 324 10.55 -16.29 -6.59
C VAL A 324 11.22 -17.33 -7.50
N ILE A 325 12.54 -17.24 -7.65
CA ILE A 325 13.32 -18.06 -8.60
C ILE A 325 13.12 -19.56 -8.36
N TYR A 326 13.18 -20.03 -7.12
CA TYR A 326 13.06 -21.47 -6.85
C TYR A 326 11.64 -22.02 -7.02
N ARG A 327 10.62 -21.19 -6.94
CA ARG A 327 9.25 -21.60 -7.31
C ARG A 327 9.08 -21.70 -8.82
N LEU A 328 9.69 -20.78 -9.57
CA LEU A 328 9.76 -20.87 -11.03
C LEU A 328 10.54 -22.11 -11.46
N VAL A 329 11.69 -22.40 -10.83
CA VAL A 329 12.46 -23.63 -11.06
C VAL A 329 11.62 -24.89 -10.77
N ALA A 330 10.86 -24.90 -9.67
CA ALA A 330 9.99 -26.04 -9.35
C ALA A 330 8.88 -26.23 -10.39
N TYR A 331 8.30 -25.12 -10.88
CA TYR A 331 7.30 -25.17 -11.94
C TYR A 331 7.91 -25.74 -13.23
N GLU A 332 9.05 -25.24 -13.68
CA GLU A 332 9.75 -25.70 -14.88
C GLU A 332 10.08 -27.19 -14.78
N LEU A 333 10.66 -27.63 -13.68
CA LEU A 333 10.99 -29.03 -13.45
C LEU A 333 9.75 -29.94 -13.37
N SER A 334 8.59 -29.42 -12.97
CA SER A 334 7.33 -30.16 -12.96
C SER A 334 6.73 -30.34 -14.34
N SER A 335 7.02 -29.43 -15.27
CA SER A 335 6.59 -29.48 -16.66
C SER A 335 7.45 -30.45 -17.51
N GLU A 336 8.71 -30.69 -17.13
CA GLU A 336 9.52 -31.75 -17.73
C GLU A 336 8.85 -33.10 -17.48
N ASN A 337 8.75 -33.95 -18.51
CA ASN A 337 8.26 -35.33 -18.44
C ASN A 337 9.20 -36.22 -17.57
N TRP A 338 9.32 -35.87 -16.30
CA TRP A 338 9.89 -36.73 -15.28
C TRP A 338 8.88 -37.81 -14.99
N THR A 339 8.99 -38.85 -15.77
CA THR A 339 8.00 -39.91 -15.96
C THR A 339 7.54 -40.60 -14.68
N ASN A 340 7.68 -40.07 -13.52
CA ASN A 340 7.13 -40.61 -12.27
C ASN A 340 7.38 -39.71 -11.03
N ALA A 341 7.65 -38.41 -11.18
CA ALA A 341 7.92 -37.58 -10.02
C ALA A 341 7.13 -36.27 -10.07
N THR A 342 6.51 -35.89 -8.95
CA THR A 342 5.95 -34.55 -8.76
C THR A 342 6.90 -33.79 -7.83
N LEU A 343 7.44 -32.68 -8.30
CA LEU A 343 8.27 -31.78 -7.51
C LEU A 343 7.38 -30.72 -6.87
N SER A 344 7.50 -30.56 -5.57
CA SER A 344 6.98 -29.40 -4.85
C SER A 344 8.15 -28.69 -4.16
N ALA A 345 8.23 -27.39 -4.35
CA ALA A 345 9.23 -26.57 -3.70
C ALA A 345 8.60 -25.80 -2.53
N SER A 346 9.18 -25.92 -1.36
CA SER A 346 8.94 -25.00 -0.25
C SER A 346 10.27 -24.45 0.22
N TYR A 347 10.31 -23.14 0.43
CA TYR A 347 11.49 -22.46 0.97
C TYR A 347 11.39 -22.40 2.50
N ASP A 348 12.37 -22.92 3.21
CA ASP A 348 12.54 -22.76 4.65
C ASP A 348 14.03 -22.53 4.96
N LYS A 349 14.36 -21.32 5.42
CA LYS A 349 15.68 -20.95 5.98
C LYS A 349 16.87 -21.38 5.13
N GLN A 350 16.94 -20.92 3.89
CA GLN A 350 18.02 -21.20 2.93
C GLN A 350 18.05 -22.65 2.39
N LYS A 351 16.93 -23.36 2.47
CA LYS A 351 16.82 -24.70 1.91
C LYS A 351 15.57 -24.82 1.07
N LEU A 352 15.72 -25.24 -0.18
CA LEU A 352 14.61 -25.68 -1.01
C LEU A 352 14.30 -27.12 -0.67
N THR A 353 13.11 -27.42 -0.15
CA THR A 353 12.66 -28.79 0.08
C THR A 353 11.92 -29.25 -1.15
N CYS A 354 12.49 -30.20 -1.85
CA CYS A 354 11.83 -30.91 -2.94
C CYS A 354 11.24 -32.21 -2.40
N SER A 355 9.93 -32.36 -2.47
CA SER A 355 9.25 -33.62 -2.22
C SER A 355 8.98 -34.30 -3.54
N VAL A 356 9.56 -35.46 -3.75
CA VAL A 356 9.37 -36.27 -4.96
C VAL A 356 8.43 -37.41 -4.62
N THR A 357 7.23 -37.39 -5.20
CA THR A 357 6.34 -38.57 -5.15
C THR A 357 6.61 -39.38 -6.40
N VAL A 358 7.30 -40.50 -6.27
CA VAL A 358 7.50 -41.43 -7.37
C VAL A 358 6.16 -42.13 -7.65
N LYS A 359 5.54 -41.80 -8.77
CA LYS A 359 4.41 -42.59 -9.28
C LYS A 359 4.95 -43.96 -9.73
N THR A 360 4.62 -45.01 -9.00
CA THR A 360 4.84 -46.35 -9.49
C THR A 360 4.08 -46.50 -10.82
N PRO A 361 4.68 -47.09 -11.88
CA PRO A 361 3.96 -47.38 -13.11
C PRO A 361 2.74 -48.23 -12.75
N GLU A 362 1.55 -47.79 -13.13
CA GLU A 362 0.41 -48.70 -13.14
C GLU A 362 0.80 -49.87 -14.02
N ASN A 363 0.86 -51.05 -13.41
CA ASN A 363 1.11 -52.28 -14.09
C ASN A 363 -0.10 -52.54 -15.01
N ASN A 364 -0.03 -52.09 -16.25
CA ASN A 364 -0.93 -52.55 -17.32
C ASN A 364 -0.62 -54.02 -17.59
N GLY A 365 -0.96 -54.84 -16.61
CA GLY A 365 -1.08 -56.27 -16.80
C GLY A 365 -2.25 -56.51 -17.70
N GLY A 366 -1.94 -56.65 -18.98
CA GLY A 366 -2.87 -57.21 -19.93
C GLY A 366 -3.26 -58.60 -19.48
N ASP A 367 -4.46 -58.75 -19.00
CA ASP A 367 -5.10 -60.06 -18.91
C ASP A 367 -6.12 -60.18 -20.05
N ASN A 368 -5.69 -60.92 -21.05
CA ASN A 368 -6.49 -61.42 -22.15
C ASN A 368 -7.12 -62.74 -21.68
N GLY A 369 -8.40 -62.75 -21.34
CA GLY A 369 -9.06 -63.99 -20.91
C GLY A 369 -10.58 -63.89 -20.90
N ASN A 370 -11.12 -63.91 -22.03
CA ASN A 370 -12.37 -64.54 -22.52
C ASN A 370 -13.36 -65.18 -21.51
N SER A 371 -14.61 -64.90 -21.77
CA SER A 371 -15.84 -65.72 -21.61
C SER A 371 -16.73 -65.46 -20.39
N GLY A 372 -17.87 -65.00 -20.74
CA GLY A 372 -19.11 -65.75 -20.55
C GLY A 372 -20.05 -65.34 -19.45
N GLY A 373 -21.15 -64.78 -19.87
CA GLY A 373 -22.45 -65.23 -19.41
C GLY A 373 -23.12 -64.56 -18.22
N GLY A 374 -24.13 -63.83 -18.56
CA GLY A 374 -25.45 -64.13 -18.00
C GLY A 374 -25.95 -63.36 -16.77
N GLY A 375 -26.99 -62.62 -17.01
CA GLY A 375 -28.15 -62.64 -16.11
C GLY A 375 -28.33 -61.46 -15.17
N SER A 376 -29.04 -60.51 -15.62
CA SER A 376 -30.40 -60.11 -15.19
C SER A 376 -30.71 -59.95 -13.72
N ASN A 377 -31.26 -58.82 -13.49
CA ASN A 377 -32.49 -58.53 -12.75
C ASN A 377 -32.42 -57.99 -11.34
N ASP A 378 -32.95 -56.83 -11.30
CA ASP A 378 -34.12 -56.39 -10.52
C ASP A 378 -34.10 -56.48 -9.00
N GLY A 379 -34.55 -55.39 -8.48
CA GLY A 379 -35.40 -55.42 -7.31
C GLY A 379 -34.97 -54.49 -6.18
N ASN A 380 -35.36 -53.29 -6.30
CA ASN A 380 -36.46 -52.60 -5.59
C ASN A 380 -36.57 -52.86 -4.10
N ASN A 381 -36.65 -51.78 -3.40
CA ASN A 381 -37.56 -51.46 -2.34
C ASN A 381 -37.12 -51.63 -0.88
N GLY A 382 -37.22 -50.54 -0.20
CA GLY A 382 -38.11 -50.50 0.95
C GLY A 382 -37.48 -50.28 2.31
N GLY A 383 -37.80 -49.14 2.82
CA GLY A 383 -38.30 -49.02 4.19
C GLY A 383 -37.29 -48.60 5.28
N ASN A 384 -37.28 -47.39 5.55
CA ASN A 384 -38.03 -46.63 6.57
C ASN A 384 -37.64 -46.88 8.04
N THR A 385 -37.64 -45.76 8.70
CA THR A 385 -37.68 -45.48 10.15
C THR A 385 -36.32 -45.53 10.85
N GLY A 386 -35.96 -44.54 11.56
CA GLY A 386 -36.58 -43.41 12.23
C GLY A 386 -35.58 -42.77 13.15
N GLY A 387 -35.80 -41.53 13.32
CA GLY A 387 -35.81 -40.91 14.63
C GLY A 387 -34.56 -40.22 15.10
N GLY A 388 -34.68 -38.95 15.20
CA GLY A 388 -34.22 -38.23 16.38
C GLY A 388 -33.25 -37.09 16.10
N SER A 389 -33.86 -35.98 15.91
CA SER A 389 -33.67 -34.70 16.61
C SER A 389 -32.27 -34.16 16.81
N GLY A 390 -32.11 -33.03 16.31
CA GLY A 390 -31.88 -31.81 17.08
C GLY A 390 -30.64 -31.10 16.66
N SER A 391 -30.92 -30.06 16.15
CA SER A 391 -30.80 -28.63 16.43
C SER A 391 -29.60 -27.98 15.76
N ASN A 392 -29.95 -27.18 14.80
CA ASN A 392 -29.25 -25.93 14.47
C ASN A 392 -29.11 -25.08 15.73
N ASP A 393 -27.96 -24.57 15.96
CA ASP A 393 -27.84 -23.30 16.64
C ASP A 393 -26.77 -22.45 15.99
N SER A 394 -27.29 -21.50 15.22
CA SER A 394 -26.61 -20.25 14.92
C SER A 394 -26.47 -19.50 16.22
N ASN A 395 -25.28 -19.25 16.69
CA ASN A 395 -25.09 -18.35 17.80
C ASN A 395 -24.31 -17.13 17.40
N ASN A 396 -25.09 -16.09 17.13
CA ASN A 396 -24.71 -14.70 17.19
C ASN A 396 -24.65 -14.33 18.68
N GLY A 397 -23.45 -14.24 19.25
CA GLY A 397 -23.24 -13.92 20.65
C GLY A 397 -22.64 -12.54 20.82
N GLY A 398 -23.50 -11.53 20.88
CA GLY A 398 -23.15 -10.28 21.55
C GLY A 398 -22.87 -10.57 23.02
N ASN A 399 -21.65 -10.32 23.45
CA ASN A 399 -21.27 -10.45 24.86
C ASN A 399 -21.60 -9.15 25.60
N THR A 400 -22.77 -9.14 26.23
CA THR A 400 -23.06 -8.25 27.34
C THR A 400 -22.47 -8.90 28.60
N GLY A 401 -21.41 -8.30 29.14
CA GLY A 401 -20.84 -8.71 30.41
C GLY A 401 -21.89 -8.64 31.55
N THR A 402 -22.23 -9.78 32.08
CA THR A 402 -22.95 -9.88 33.34
C THR A 402 -21.93 -9.99 34.47
N ASP A 403 -22.06 -9.06 35.40
CA ASP A 403 -21.38 -9.00 36.66
C ASP A 403 -21.51 -10.33 37.41
N ASN A 404 -20.37 -10.86 37.84
CA ASN A 404 -20.35 -11.96 38.82
C ASN A 404 -20.09 -11.34 40.19
N GLU A 405 -21.16 -11.07 40.90
CA GLU A 405 -21.11 -10.71 42.31
C GLU A 405 -20.74 -11.94 43.14
N ASN A 406 -19.56 -11.96 43.70
CA ASN A 406 -19.38 -12.44 45.07
C ASN A 406 -18.00 -12.11 45.67
N SER A 407 -17.88 -11.08 46.42
CA SER A 407 -17.23 -11.02 47.74
C SER A 407 -17.22 -9.57 48.24
N GLY A 408 -17.83 -9.38 49.41
CA GLY A 408 -18.08 -8.11 50.01
C GLY A 408 -16.88 -7.16 50.11
N ASN A 409 -17.04 -6.05 49.42
CA ASN A 409 -16.47 -4.76 49.77
C ASN A 409 -17.37 -3.67 49.18
N THR A 410 -17.60 -2.60 49.91
CA THR A 410 -18.41 -1.46 49.50
C THR A 410 -17.79 -0.80 48.29
N GLY A 411 -18.13 -1.32 47.08
CA GLY A 411 -17.53 -0.91 45.83
C GLY A 411 -18.11 0.41 45.34
N THR A 412 -17.32 1.46 45.36
CA THR A 412 -17.55 2.68 44.58
C THR A 412 -17.54 2.30 43.10
N THR A 413 -18.64 2.51 42.37
CA THR A 413 -18.71 2.24 40.91
C THR A 413 -17.72 3.16 40.20
N LEU A 414 -16.73 2.60 39.49
CA LEU A 414 -15.74 3.37 38.76
C LEU A 414 -16.40 4.21 37.65
N THR A 415 -15.99 5.44 37.53
CA THR A 415 -16.37 6.33 36.41
C THR A 415 -15.77 5.81 35.07
N GLY A 416 -16.26 6.27 33.91
CA GLY A 416 -15.70 5.93 32.61
C GLY A 416 -14.19 6.20 32.55
N LYS A 417 -13.74 7.36 33.03
CA LYS A 417 -12.31 7.74 33.07
C LYS A 417 -11.47 6.83 33.98
N GLN A 418 -12.00 6.42 35.13
CA GLN A 418 -11.32 5.48 36.01
C GLN A 418 -11.23 4.09 35.38
N ARG A 419 -12.28 3.63 34.67
CA ARG A 419 -12.25 2.35 33.93
C ARG A 419 -11.21 2.35 32.82
N PHE A 420 -11.06 3.47 32.10
CA PHE A 420 -10.00 3.60 31.10
C PHE A 420 -8.61 3.47 31.73
N ALA A 421 -8.38 4.13 32.86
CA ALA A 421 -7.12 3.99 33.60
C ALA A 421 -6.92 2.53 34.08
N SER A 422 -7.95 1.90 34.65
CA SER A 422 -7.90 0.48 35.07
C SER A 422 -7.53 -0.46 33.93
N LEU A 423 -8.12 -0.26 32.74
CA LEU A 423 -7.82 -1.02 31.53
C LEU A 423 -6.31 -0.93 31.17
N LEU A 424 -5.72 0.26 31.28
CA LEU A 424 -4.29 0.44 31.00
C LEU A 424 -3.39 -0.20 32.08
N TYR A 425 -3.74 -0.10 33.35
CA TYR A 425 -3.01 -0.78 34.42
C TYR A 425 -3.02 -2.29 34.25
N GLU A 426 -4.17 -2.86 33.94
CA GLU A 426 -4.36 -4.31 33.77
C GLU A 426 -3.65 -4.84 32.51
N ASN A 427 -3.84 -4.16 31.38
CA ASN A 427 -3.39 -4.68 30.09
C ASN A 427 -1.97 -4.21 29.69
N ALA A 428 -1.53 -3.02 30.08
CA ALA A 428 -0.17 -2.58 29.81
C ALA A 428 0.80 -2.99 30.93
N LEU A 429 0.43 -2.78 32.20
CA LEU A 429 1.34 -3.00 33.33
C LEU A 429 1.13 -4.34 34.05
N GLY A 430 0.07 -5.10 33.70
CA GLY A 430 -0.20 -6.42 34.23
C GLY A 430 -0.56 -6.42 35.72
N ARG A 431 -1.07 -5.31 36.25
CA ARG A 431 -1.46 -5.17 37.67
C ARG A 431 -2.74 -4.35 37.83
N SER A 432 -3.41 -4.55 38.94
CA SER A 432 -4.53 -3.72 39.33
C SER A 432 -4.03 -2.35 39.80
N ALA A 433 -4.78 -1.30 39.47
CA ALA A 433 -4.55 0.03 40.02
C ALA A 433 -5.07 0.20 41.44
N GLU A 434 -4.41 1.02 42.25
CA GLU A 434 -4.96 1.51 43.48
C GLU A 434 -5.98 2.63 43.24
N GLN A 435 -6.93 2.83 44.15
CA GLN A 435 -7.96 3.85 43.99
C GLN A 435 -7.37 5.27 43.78
N SER A 436 -6.29 5.56 44.46
CA SER A 436 -5.57 6.85 44.31
C SER A 436 -4.97 7.05 42.94
N GLU A 437 -4.51 6.00 42.28
CA GLU A 437 -3.99 6.00 40.91
C GLU A 437 -5.13 6.23 39.91
N LEU A 438 -6.26 5.55 40.10
CA LEU A 438 -7.47 5.75 39.27
C LEU A 438 -8.01 7.18 39.39
N ASP A 439 -8.05 7.72 40.60
CA ASP A 439 -8.49 9.09 40.87
C ASP A 439 -7.57 10.11 40.22
N TYR A 440 -6.27 9.89 40.28
CA TYR A 440 -5.26 10.74 39.62
C TYR A 440 -5.48 10.79 38.10
N TRP A 441 -5.57 9.66 37.43
CA TRP A 441 -5.75 9.63 35.98
C TRP A 441 -7.11 10.15 35.55
N ALA A 442 -8.16 9.89 36.30
CA ALA A 442 -9.49 10.45 36.04
C ALA A 442 -9.48 11.98 36.15
N GLN A 443 -8.71 12.53 37.09
CA GLN A 443 -8.52 13.99 37.24
C GLN A 443 -7.71 14.57 36.08
N GLU A 444 -6.62 13.92 35.63
CA GLU A 444 -5.84 14.30 34.47
C GLU A 444 -6.68 14.37 33.19
N LEU A 445 -7.48 13.33 32.94
CA LEU A 445 -8.44 13.26 31.83
C LEU A 445 -9.54 14.34 31.93
N THR A 446 -9.90 14.75 33.14
CA THR A 446 -10.86 15.84 33.37
C THR A 446 -10.23 17.20 33.15
N ASN A 447 -8.93 17.33 33.44
CA ASN A 447 -8.15 18.55 33.21
C ASN A 447 -7.78 18.78 31.73
N GLY A 448 -8.17 17.83 30.83
CA GLY A 448 -7.99 17.97 29.39
C GLY A 448 -6.89 17.10 28.78
N ARG A 449 -6.24 16.24 29.60
CA ARG A 449 -5.34 15.24 29.05
C ARG A 449 -6.12 14.24 28.20
N THR A 450 -5.58 13.87 27.05
CA THR A 450 -6.27 13.00 26.08
C THR A 450 -6.01 11.52 26.35
N GLY A 451 -6.86 10.64 25.82
CA GLY A 451 -6.68 9.19 25.91
C GLY A 451 -5.35 8.73 25.31
N ALA A 452 -4.95 9.33 24.19
CA ALA A 452 -3.67 9.03 23.56
C ALA A 452 -2.46 9.42 24.44
N GLU A 453 -2.49 10.59 25.09
CA GLU A 453 -1.41 11.01 25.98
C GLU A 453 -1.34 10.15 27.25
N VAL A 454 -2.47 9.74 27.79
CA VAL A 454 -2.50 8.85 28.94
C VAL A 454 -1.97 7.47 28.55
N ALA A 455 -2.48 6.87 27.45
CA ALA A 455 -2.02 5.58 26.97
C ALA A 455 -0.52 5.57 26.63
N TYR A 456 -0.02 6.67 26.04
CA TYR A 456 1.42 6.86 25.81
C TYR A 456 2.19 6.80 27.12
N GLY A 457 1.72 7.48 28.17
CA GLY A 457 2.34 7.47 29.48
C GLY A 457 2.47 6.09 30.10
N PHE A 458 1.57 5.15 29.78
CA PHE A 458 1.62 3.75 30.21
C PHE A 458 2.54 2.90 29.35
N LEU A 459 2.31 2.86 28.03
CA LEU A 459 2.97 1.95 27.09
C LEU A 459 4.43 2.34 26.79
N PHE A 460 4.83 3.57 27.17
CA PHE A 460 6.21 4.05 27.10
C PHE A 460 6.81 4.37 28.47
N SER A 461 6.15 3.96 29.57
CA SER A 461 6.67 4.09 30.93
C SER A 461 7.89 3.19 31.15
N GLU A 462 8.71 3.56 32.13
CA GLU A 462 9.81 2.72 32.60
C GLU A 462 9.30 1.35 33.11
N GLU A 463 8.15 1.31 33.78
CA GLU A 463 7.50 0.09 34.26
C GLU A 463 7.19 -0.86 33.10
N PHE A 464 6.57 -0.35 32.01
CA PHE A 464 6.29 -1.17 30.82
C PHE A 464 7.57 -1.60 30.09
N GLN A 465 8.55 -0.72 29.93
CA GLN A 465 9.80 -1.01 29.23
C GLN A 465 10.65 -2.07 29.96
N ASN A 466 10.61 -2.12 31.29
CA ASN A 466 11.32 -3.11 32.08
C ASN A 466 10.86 -4.56 31.85
N HIS A 467 9.68 -4.77 31.29
CA HIS A 467 9.24 -6.11 30.87
C HIS A 467 9.97 -6.65 29.65
N ASN A 468 10.66 -5.80 28.88
CA ASN A 468 11.42 -6.17 27.66
C ASN A 468 10.62 -7.02 26.67
N TYR A 469 9.36 -6.67 26.46
CA TYR A 469 8.49 -7.35 25.51
C TYR A 469 9.09 -7.35 24.11
N ASN A 470 9.05 -8.51 23.42
CA ASN A 470 9.35 -8.59 21.99
C ASN A 470 8.27 -7.86 21.17
N ASN A 471 8.45 -7.76 19.84
CA ASN A 471 7.51 -7.06 19.00
C ASN A 471 6.10 -7.67 19.00
N ALA A 472 6.01 -9.01 19.05
CA ALA A 472 4.72 -9.70 19.05
C ALA A 472 3.94 -9.47 20.35
N ASP A 473 4.64 -9.47 21.49
CA ASP A 473 4.02 -9.18 22.78
C ASP A 473 3.66 -7.69 22.89
N TYR A 474 4.53 -6.79 22.40
CA TYR A 474 4.21 -5.36 22.34
C TYR A 474 2.92 -5.09 21.55
N VAL A 475 2.78 -5.69 20.36
CA VAL A 475 1.57 -5.53 19.54
C VAL A 475 0.33 -6.10 20.28
N GLU A 476 0.45 -7.24 20.98
CA GLU A 476 -0.65 -7.77 21.78
C GLU A 476 -1.11 -6.78 22.87
N HIS A 477 -0.16 -6.17 23.57
CA HIS A 477 -0.47 -5.14 24.57
C HIS A 477 -1.16 -3.91 23.96
N LEU A 478 -0.84 -3.54 22.72
CA LEU A 478 -1.56 -2.47 22.01
C LEU A 478 -3.02 -2.86 21.76
N TYR A 479 -3.30 -4.07 21.27
CA TYR A 479 -4.66 -4.54 21.05
C TYR A 479 -5.47 -4.59 22.34
N LEU A 480 -4.89 -5.15 23.41
CA LEU A 480 -5.56 -5.25 24.69
C LEU A 480 -5.83 -3.88 25.32
N SER A 481 -4.85 -2.98 25.28
CA SER A 481 -4.89 -1.68 25.96
C SER A 481 -5.68 -0.62 25.20
N LEU A 482 -5.63 -0.64 23.85
CA LEU A 482 -6.18 0.44 23.01
C LEU A 482 -7.44 0.02 22.25
N MET A 483 -7.70 -1.27 22.11
CA MET A 483 -8.90 -1.78 21.42
C MET A 483 -9.76 -2.63 22.34
N GLY A 484 -9.28 -2.97 23.56
CA GLY A 484 -10.02 -3.77 24.55
C GLY A 484 -10.27 -5.22 24.12
N ARG A 485 -9.48 -5.76 23.18
CA ARG A 485 -9.60 -7.12 22.66
C ARG A 485 -8.23 -7.74 22.36
N ALA A 486 -8.19 -9.06 22.27
CA ALA A 486 -7.02 -9.77 21.76
C ALA A 486 -6.78 -9.46 20.28
N SER A 487 -5.52 -9.56 19.85
CA SER A 487 -5.16 -9.41 18.44
C SER A 487 -5.72 -10.56 17.60
N ASP A 488 -6.08 -10.25 16.34
CA ASP A 488 -6.25 -11.27 15.33
C ASP A 488 -4.88 -11.65 14.72
N THR A 489 -4.82 -12.84 14.13
CA THR A 489 -3.55 -13.42 13.65
C THR A 489 -2.90 -12.55 12.57
N ASP A 490 -3.69 -12.09 11.61
CA ASP A 490 -3.18 -11.36 10.44
C ASP A 490 -2.80 -9.92 10.82
N GLY A 491 -3.63 -9.25 11.60
CA GLY A 491 -3.34 -7.92 12.10
C GLY A 491 -2.08 -7.88 12.98
N LYS A 492 -1.93 -8.88 13.88
CA LYS A 492 -0.72 -9.00 14.70
C LYS A 492 0.52 -9.20 13.84
N ALA A 493 0.47 -10.14 12.90
CA ALA A 493 1.60 -10.42 12.00
C ALA A 493 1.99 -9.18 11.17
N GLY A 494 1.01 -8.44 10.65
CA GLY A 494 1.25 -7.20 9.91
C GLY A 494 1.97 -6.13 10.73
N TRP A 495 1.53 -5.88 11.97
CA TRP A 495 2.17 -4.90 12.85
C TRP A 495 3.55 -5.33 13.33
N VAL A 496 3.76 -6.63 13.60
CA VAL A 496 5.09 -7.17 13.93
C VAL A 496 6.04 -6.93 12.76
N LYS A 497 5.61 -7.22 11.53
CA LYS A 497 6.42 -6.97 10.33
C LYS A 497 6.71 -5.48 10.14
N THR A 498 5.77 -4.59 10.45
CA THR A 498 6.00 -3.14 10.42
C THR A 498 7.15 -2.72 11.34
N LEU A 499 7.21 -3.28 12.55
CA LEU A 499 8.32 -3.06 13.48
C LEU A 499 9.64 -3.68 13.00
N GLU A 500 9.60 -4.86 12.41
CA GLU A 500 10.77 -5.55 11.84
C GLU A 500 11.34 -4.80 10.63
N ASN A 501 10.49 -4.14 9.86
CA ASN A 501 10.88 -3.29 8.74
C ASN A 501 11.43 -1.91 9.16
N GLY A 502 11.59 -1.65 10.45
CA GLY A 502 12.30 -0.49 10.95
C GLY A 502 11.46 0.61 11.58
N ALA A 503 10.13 0.55 11.46
CA ALA A 503 9.27 1.51 12.16
C ALA A 503 9.49 1.46 13.67
N SER A 504 9.35 2.61 14.34
CA SER A 504 9.44 2.63 15.79
C SER A 504 8.16 2.08 16.45
N ARG A 505 8.26 1.72 17.71
CA ARG A 505 7.08 1.39 18.52
C ARG A 505 6.12 2.58 18.62
N LEU A 506 6.63 3.80 18.60
CA LEU A 506 5.82 5.01 18.61
C LEU A 506 5.02 5.17 17.32
N TYR A 507 5.62 4.84 16.17
CA TYR A 507 4.90 4.81 14.90
C TYR A 507 3.71 3.86 14.96
N VAL A 508 3.92 2.61 15.36
CA VAL A 508 2.84 1.62 15.45
C VAL A 508 1.78 2.05 16.47
N PHE A 509 2.20 2.52 17.66
CA PHE A 509 1.28 3.07 18.66
C PHE A 509 0.39 4.17 18.07
N ARG A 510 0.98 5.11 17.30
CA ARG A 510 0.23 6.19 16.68
C ARG A 510 -0.81 5.69 15.67
N GLN A 511 -0.53 4.61 14.93
CA GLN A 511 -1.53 4.00 14.05
C GLN A 511 -2.72 3.44 14.86
N PHE A 512 -2.46 2.82 16.00
CA PHE A 512 -3.50 2.30 16.89
C PHE A 512 -4.38 3.42 17.46
N ILE A 513 -3.80 4.49 18.00
CA ILE A 513 -4.59 5.60 18.55
C ILE A 513 -5.34 6.40 17.46
N ASN A 514 -4.94 6.29 16.20
CA ASN A 514 -5.64 6.91 15.08
C ASN A 514 -6.71 6.00 14.45
N SER A 515 -6.85 4.77 14.94
CA SER A 515 -7.88 3.85 14.49
C SER A 515 -9.29 4.27 14.93
N GLU A 516 -10.28 3.74 14.22
CA GLU A 516 -11.69 3.92 14.56
C GLU A 516 -12.06 3.18 15.86
N GLU A 517 -11.44 2.03 16.12
CA GLU A 517 -11.64 1.26 17.36
C GLU A 517 -11.21 2.04 18.60
N PHE A 518 -10.05 2.71 18.55
CA PHE A 518 -9.63 3.55 19.67
C PHE A 518 -10.53 4.78 19.85
N GLN A 519 -11.03 5.37 18.77
CA GLN A 519 -12.03 6.43 18.88
C GLN A 519 -13.30 5.96 19.56
N GLN A 520 -13.78 4.75 19.24
CA GLN A 520 -14.95 4.15 19.89
C GLN A 520 -14.70 3.85 21.38
N LEU A 521 -13.51 3.35 21.72
CA LEU A 521 -13.09 3.14 23.10
C LEU A 521 -13.10 4.45 23.89
N CYS A 522 -12.53 5.52 23.35
CA CYS A 522 -12.54 6.84 23.94
C CYS A 522 -13.96 7.38 24.16
N ASN A 523 -14.84 7.20 23.19
CA ASN A 523 -16.24 7.58 23.31
C ASN A 523 -16.95 6.81 24.42
N THR A 524 -16.68 5.51 24.58
CA THR A 524 -17.25 4.64 25.62
C THR A 524 -16.86 5.11 27.02
N TYR A 525 -15.64 5.61 27.18
CA TYR A 525 -15.13 6.10 28.46
C TYR A 525 -15.28 7.61 28.66
N GLU A 526 -15.94 8.30 27.74
CA GLU A 526 -16.17 9.76 27.77
C GLU A 526 -14.87 10.57 27.89
N ILE A 527 -13.86 10.23 27.08
CA ILE A 527 -12.56 10.88 27.03
C ILE A 527 -12.25 11.41 25.63
N GLN A 528 -11.43 12.45 25.55
CA GLN A 528 -10.92 12.96 24.27
C GLN A 528 -9.85 12.02 23.72
N LYS A 529 -9.90 11.68 22.42
CA LYS A 529 -8.95 10.77 21.77
C LYS A 529 -7.52 11.29 21.80
N GLY A 530 -7.29 12.48 21.29
CA GLY A 530 -5.95 13.07 21.12
C GLY A 530 -5.12 12.43 20.00
N ASP A 531 -3.85 12.83 19.92
CA ASP A 531 -2.81 12.27 19.03
C ASP A 531 -1.44 12.45 19.71
N VAL A 532 -0.39 11.82 19.16
CA VAL A 532 1.01 11.99 19.55
C VAL A 532 1.87 12.32 18.33
N SER A 533 2.90 13.13 18.53
CA SER A 533 3.83 13.49 17.46
C SER A 533 4.91 12.42 17.28
N LEU A 534 5.23 12.07 16.05
CA LEU A 534 6.38 11.25 15.72
C LEU A 534 7.65 12.10 15.74
N THR A 535 8.67 11.65 16.43
CA THR A 535 9.90 12.41 16.68
C THR A 535 11.14 11.83 16.01
N GLU A 536 11.08 10.58 15.57
CA GLU A 536 12.19 9.91 14.88
C GLU A 536 12.06 10.04 13.37
N GLU A 537 13.17 10.24 12.67
CA GLU A 537 13.18 10.41 11.21
C GLU A 537 12.70 9.17 10.45
N ARG A 538 12.97 7.98 10.98
CA ARG A 538 12.46 6.72 10.42
C ARG A 538 10.93 6.63 10.47
N ASP A 539 10.24 7.44 11.27
CA ASP A 539 8.79 7.42 11.38
C ASP A 539 8.10 8.47 10.51
N GLN A 540 8.87 9.39 9.90
CA GLN A 540 8.32 10.45 9.05
C GLN A 540 7.87 9.91 7.68
N ASN A 541 8.56 8.87 7.18
CA ASN A 541 8.20 8.22 5.93
C ASN A 541 8.51 6.71 6.02
N TYR A 542 7.47 5.92 6.29
CA TYR A 542 7.62 4.47 6.48
C TYR A 542 8.22 3.74 5.26
N ASN A 543 7.95 4.20 4.04
CA ASN A 543 8.51 3.58 2.84
C ASN A 543 10.03 3.81 2.74
N VAL A 544 10.50 5.02 3.08
CA VAL A 544 11.94 5.31 3.21
C VAL A 544 12.55 4.41 4.27
N THR A 545 11.89 4.24 5.39
CA THR A 545 12.34 3.37 6.48
C THR A 545 12.48 1.93 6.04
N CYS A 546 11.46 1.38 5.38
CA CYS A 546 11.51 0.04 4.80
C CYS A 546 12.65 -0.11 3.79
N PHE A 547 12.86 0.89 2.94
CA PHE A 547 13.95 0.89 1.97
C PHE A 547 15.32 0.85 2.68
N VAL A 548 15.57 1.76 3.61
CA VAL A 548 16.85 1.82 4.34
C VAL A 548 17.08 0.55 5.16
N ALA A 549 16.08 0.08 5.91
CA ALA A 549 16.19 -1.14 6.71
C ALA A 549 16.50 -2.37 5.85
N ARG A 550 15.87 -2.47 4.68
CA ARG A 550 16.14 -3.53 3.72
C ARG A 550 17.57 -3.46 3.16
N ASN A 551 18.08 -2.27 2.86
CA ASN A 551 19.45 -2.11 2.39
C ASN A 551 20.49 -2.58 3.43
N TYR A 552 20.26 -2.33 4.71
CA TYR A 552 21.11 -2.86 5.77
C TYR A 552 21.18 -4.39 5.75
N THR A 553 20.05 -5.05 5.53
CA THR A 553 20.00 -6.52 5.51
C THR A 553 20.50 -7.11 4.20
N GLN A 554 20.13 -6.52 3.04
CA GLN A 554 20.42 -7.08 1.73
C GLN A 554 21.84 -6.76 1.24
N PHE A 555 22.30 -5.51 1.40
CA PHE A 555 23.61 -5.10 0.89
C PHE A 555 24.70 -5.16 1.95
N LEU A 556 24.41 -4.79 3.19
CA LEU A 556 25.40 -4.80 4.25
C LEU A 556 25.42 -6.11 5.03
N SER A 557 24.52 -7.04 4.76
CA SER A 557 24.39 -8.35 5.43
C SER A 557 24.38 -8.24 6.96
N ARG A 558 23.80 -7.17 7.49
CA ARG A 558 23.65 -6.93 8.93
C ARG A 558 22.33 -6.24 9.25
N ASN A 559 21.85 -6.38 10.47
CA ASN A 559 20.74 -5.60 10.94
C ASN A 559 21.10 -4.11 11.04
N TYR A 560 20.12 -3.24 10.82
CA TYR A 560 20.29 -1.82 11.09
C TYR A 560 20.45 -1.58 12.59
N ASP A 561 21.14 -0.54 12.94
CA ASP A 561 21.06 0.11 14.23
C ASP A 561 20.14 1.35 14.11
N THR A 562 19.49 1.70 15.21
CA THR A 562 18.48 2.79 15.19
C THR A 562 19.06 4.13 14.74
N ASP A 563 20.28 4.45 15.15
CA ASP A 563 20.92 5.73 14.82
C ASP A 563 21.26 5.80 13.34
N GLY A 564 21.79 4.70 12.77
CA GLY A 564 22.08 4.58 11.35
C GLY A 564 20.79 4.64 10.50
N LEU A 565 19.73 3.95 10.94
CA LEU A 565 18.45 3.98 10.25
C LEU A 565 17.87 5.40 10.24
N ASN A 566 17.84 6.09 11.39
CA ASN A 566 17.37 7.47 11.46
C ASN A 566 18.22 8.42 10.61
N HIS A 567 19.55 8.28 10.65
CA HIS A 567 20.48 9.11 9.86
C HIS A 567 20.19 9.02 8.35
N TRP A 568 20.01 7.81 7.83
CA TRP A 568 19.73 7.62 6.41
C TRP A 568 18.30 8.03 6.03
N CYS A 569 17.33 7.79 6.92
CA CYS A 569 15.98 8.30 6.73
C CYS A 569 15.95 9.84 6.70
N GLU A 570 16.68 10.50 7.60
CA GLU A 570 16.85 11.97 7.62
C GLU A 570 17.45 12.46 6.30
N ALA A 571 18.54 11.82 5.85
CA ALA A 571 19.22 12.21 4.62
C ALA A 571 18.30 12.14 3.39
N ILE A 572 17.46 11.11 3.30
CA ILE A 572 16.50 10.94 2.20
C ILE A 572 15.31 11.88 2.37
N ASN A 573 14.69 11.94 3.56
CA ASN A 573 13.51 12.75 3.81
C ASN A 573 13.77 14.23 3.56
N HIS A 574 14.99 14.72 3.84
CA HIS A 574 15.41 16.11 3.65
C HIS A 574 16.23 16.35 2.38
N HIS A 575 16.28 15.37 1.46
CA HIS A 575 16.95 15.46 0.16
C HIS A 575 18.44 15.88 0.24
N THR A 576 19.12 15.56 1.34
CA THR A 576 20.56 15.82 1.47
C THR A 576 21.41 14.76 0.78
N GLN A 577 20.86 13.57 0.57
CA GLN A 577 21.43 12.48 -0.22
C GLN A 577 20.32 11.77 -1.00
N SER A 578 20.65 11.27 -2.18
CA SER A 578 19.74 10.43 -2.95
C SER A 578 19.82 8.98 -2.48
N MET A 579 18.77 8.20 -2.74
CA MET A 579 18.79 6.74 -2.48
C MET A 579 19.90 6.01 -3.25
N GLN A 580 20.47 6.61 -4.28
CA GLN A 580 21.61 6.07 -5.05
C GLN A 580 22.97 6.28 -4.35
N GLU A 581 23.05 7.22 -3.40
CA GLU A 581 24.28 7.51 -2.64
C GLU A 581 24.37 6.73 -1.33
N ILE A 582 23.32 6.00 -1.00
CA ILE A 582 23.18 5.14 0.18
C ILE A 582 23.31 3.68 -0.21
#